data_7d5eec9c81c83110a6bff796629e0eca
#
_entry.id   7d5eec9c81c83110a6bff796629e0eca
#
_cell.length_a   1.000
_cell.length_b   1.000
_cell.length_c   1.000
_cell.angle_alpha   90.00
_cell.angle_beta   90.00
_cell.angle_gamma   90.00
#
_symmetry.space_group_name_H-M   'P 1'
#
loop_
_entity.id
_entity.type
_entity.pdbx_description
1 polymer ?
#
loop_
_entity_poly.entity_id
_entity_poly.type
_entity_poly.pdbx_seq_one_letter_code
_entity_poly.pdbx_strand_id
1 'polypeptide(L)'
;KDYFVLTTNVDHCFQRAGFDRRRLFYTQGDYGLFQCSLPCHKATYDNAAVIRAMLEAQGYEIAEDGALRLPEGIKPKETIPGELIPYCPRCGRPMSMNLRSDGTFVEDRGWHQAAARYGDFLRKYRGRKVLYLELGVGMNTPTIVKFSFWQRTAENPKAIYACVNLKEAWAPKEIADRLICIHGDILEVLNAGSQNR
;
A
#
# COMPACT_ATOMS: atom_id res chain seq x y z
N LYS A 1 8.57 2.46 -20.42
CA LYS A 1 9.61 2.03 -19.46
C LYS A 1 9.03 0.93 -18.59
N ASP A 2 9.86 -0.03 -18.15
CA ASP A 2 9.42 -1.07 -17.21
C ASP A 2 9.42 -0.52 -15.79
N TYR A 3 8.44 -0.89 -14.97
CA TYR A 3 8.30 -0.38 -13.61
C TYR A 3 7.75 -1.45 -12.65
N PHE A 4 7.94 -1.23 -11.37
CA PHE A 4 7.27 -1.94 -10.30
C PHE A 4 6.99 -0.99 -9.12
N VAL A 5 5.82 -1.11 -8.51
CA VAL A 5 5.41 -0.32 -7.35
C VAL A 5 5.53 -1.15 -6.09
N LEU A 6 6.33 -0.68 -5.14
CA LEU A 6 6.39 -1.18 -3.78
C LEU A 6 5.73 -0.13 -2.87
N THR A 7 4.71 -0.50 -2.12
CA THR A 7 4.01 0.43 -1.24
C THR A 7 3.72 -0.17 0.13
N THR A 8 3.73 0.68 1.14
CA THR A 8 3.23 0.38 2.49
C THR A 8 1.78 0.84 2.69
N ASN A 9 1.20 1.53 1.71
CA ASN A 9 -0.20 1.94 1.75
C ASN A 9 -1.11 0.74 1.47
N VAL A 10 -2.31 0.79 2.08
CA VAL A 10 -3.31 -0.28 2.05
C VAL A 10 -4.64 0.18 1.44
N ASP A 11 -4.67 1.39 0.86
CA ASP A 11 -5.84 2.19 0.47
C ASP A 11 -6.32 1.99 -0.98
N HIS A 12 -5.72 1.07 -1.72
CA HIS A 12 -6.00 0.79 -3.13
C HIS A 12 -5.80 1.97 -4.10
N CYS A 13 -5.13 3.06 -3.72
CA CYS A 13 -4.94 4.22 -4.58
C CYS A 13 -4.24 3.86 -5.90
N PHE A 14 -3.22 2.99 -5.88
CA PHE A 14 -2.54 2.54 -7.11
C PHE A 14 -3.46 1.71 -8.01
N GLN A 15 -4.26 0.80 -7.41
CA GLN A 15 -5.22 -0.02 -8.15
C GLN A 15 -6.31 0.85 -8.80
N ARG A 16 -6.85 1.83 -8.05
CA ARG A 16 -7.86 2.78 -8.53
C ARG A 16 -7.32 3.72 -9.62
N ALA A 17 -6.03 4.05 -9.55
CA ALA A 17 -5.34 4.83 -10.59
C ALA A 17 -4.97 4.02 -11.83
N GLY A 18 -5.36 2.73 -11.92
CA GLY A 18 -5.16 1.89 -13.10
C GLY A 18 -3.78 1.25 -13.23
N PHE A 19 -2.97 1.23 -12.18
CA PHE A 19 -1.71 0.50 -12.21
C PHE A 19 -1.93 -1.01 -12.34
N ASP A 20 -1.10 -1.69 -13.14
CA ASP A 20 -1.16 -3.14 -13.30
C ASP A 20 -0.89 -3.85 -11.97
N ARG A 21 -1.86 -4.58 -11.45
CA ARG A 21 -1.77 -5.33 -10.18
C ARG A 21 -0.60 -6.32 -10.16
N ARG A 22 -0.17 -6.82 -11.31
CA ARG A 22 0.99 -7.71 -11.41
C ARG A 22 2.31 -6.97 -11.15
N ARG A 23 2.32 -5.65 -11.21
CA ARG A 23 3.44 -4.75 -10.97
C ARG A 23 3.32 -3.98 -9.67
N LEU A 24 2.55 -4.50 -8.73
CA LEU A 24 2.23 -3.86 -7.47
C LEU A 24 2.43 -4.85 -6.32
N PHE A 25 3.13 -4.40 -5.27
CA PHE A 25 3.26 -5.11 -4.01
C PHE A 25 2.98 -4.18 -2.84
N TYR A 26 1.85 -4.35 -2.20
CA TYR A 26 1.45 -3.67 -0.97
C TYR A 26 1.78 -4.57 0.22
N THR A 27 2.80 -4.18 0.98
CA THR A 27 3.47 -5.06 1.96
C THR A 27 2.79 -5.14 3.31
N GLN A 28 1.98 -4.12 3.65
CA GLN A 28 1.39 -3.94 4.99
C GLN A 28 -0.07 -4.41 5.08
N GLY A 29 -0.55 -5.10 4.06
CA GLY A 29 -1.91 -5.62 4.01
C GLY A 29 -2.83 -4.85 3.08
N ASP A 30 -4.14 -5.03 3.26
CA ASP A 30 -5.15 -4.57 2.33
C ASP A 30 -6.47 -4.28 3.06
N TYR A 31 -6.98 -3.05 2.96
CA TYR A 31 -8.29 -2.67 3.51
C TYR A 31 -9.46 -3.43 2.88
N GLY A 32 -9.29 -3.97 1.68
CA GLY A 32 -10.31 -4.77 1.00
C GLY A 32 -10.39 -6.22 1.48
N LEU A 33 -9.60 -6.63 2.47
CA LEU A 33 -9.53 -8.01 2.92
C LEU A 33 -9.77 -8.16 4.43
N PHE A 34 -10.53 -9.21 4.79
CA PHE A 34 -10.56 -9.73 6.15
C PHE A 34 -9.62 -10.93 6.31
N GLN A 35 -9.16 -11.13 7.53
CA GLN A 35 -8.45 -12.33 8.00
C GLN A 35 -9.04 -12.83 9.32
N CYS A 36 -8.73 -14.06 9.72
CA CYS A 36 -9.05 -14.54 11.07
C CYS A 36 -8.27 -13.71 12.11
N SER A 37 -8.94 -13.17 13.12
CA SER A 37 -8.30 -12.33 14.16
C SER A 37 -7.23 -13.07 14.97
N LEU A 38 -7.37 -14.39 15.12
CA LEU A 38 -6.31 -15.27 15.59
C LEU A 38 -6.00 -16.26 14.46
N PRO A 39 -4.96 -16.05 13.66
CA PRO A 39 -4.77 -16.72 12.38
C PRO A 39 -4.77 -18.25 12.50
N CYS A 40 -5.91 -18.88 12.28
CA CYS A 40 -6.04 -20.33 12.27
C CYS A 40 -5.68 -20.95 10.90
N HIS A 41 -5.47 -20.10 9.89
CA HIS A 41 -5.08 -20.48 8.53
C HIS A 41 -4.55 -19.27 7.76
N LYS A 42 -3.91 -19.53 6.61
CA LYS A 42 -3.25 -18.50 5.77
C LYS A 42 -4.14 -18.08 4.59
N ALA A 43 -5.38 -17.70 4.85
CA ALA A 43 -6.27 -17.16 3.82
C ALA A 43 -6.89 -15.86 4.26
N THR A 44 -7.13 -14.98 3.30
CA THR A 44 -7.87 -13.73 3.42
C THR A 44 -9.16 -13.82 2.62
N TYR A 45 -10.10 -12.91 2.88
CA TYR A 45 -11.43 -12.90 2.33
C TYR A 45 -11.80 -11.49 1.89
N ASP A 46 -12.34 -11.35 0.69
CA ASP A 46 -12.89 -10.07 0.22
C ASP A 46 -13.96 -9.56 1.20
N ASN A 47 -13.89 -8.28 1.52
CA ASN A 47 -14.78 -7.66 2.51
C ASN A 47 -15.72 -6.62 1.92
N ALA A 48 -15.65 -6.33 0.63
CA ALA A 48 -16.36 -5.20 0.02
C ALA A 48 -17.88 -5.24 0.27
N ALA A 49 -18.52 -6.40 0.10
CA ALA A 49 -19.95 -6.55 0.31
C ALA A 49 -20.36 -6.36 1.77
N VAL A 50 -19.58 -6.91 2.70
CA VAL A 50 -19.86 -6.81 4.15
C VAL A 50 -19.64 -5.39 4.64
N ILE A 51 -18.55 -4.73 4.24
CA ILE A 51 -18.28 -3.33 4.60
C ILE A 51 -19.37 -2.41 4.04
N ARG A 52 -19.82 -2.64 2.80
CA ARG A 52 -20.95 -1.90 2.23
C ARG A 52 -22.19 -2.03 3.09
N ALA A 53 -22.60 -3.25 3.44
CA ALA A 53 -23.76 -3.50 4.28
C ALA A 53 -23.63 -2.87 5.68
N MET A 54 -22.43 -2.89 6.27
CA MET A 54 -22.17 -2.20 7.54
C MET A 54 -22.39 -0.69 7.44
N LEU A 55 -21.86 -0.04 6.39
CA LEU A 55 -22.01 1.39 6.17
C LEU A 55 -23.46 1.79 5.92
N GLU A 56 -24.19 1.02 5.11
CA GLU A 56 -25.63 1.21 4.86
C GLU A 56 -26.45 1.05 6.16
N ALA A 57 -26.13 0.06 6.99
CA ALA A 57 -26.78 -0.15 8.29
C ALA A 57 -26.49 1.02 9.29
N GLN A 58 -25.37 1.68 9.15
CA GLN A 58 -25.02 2.88 9.91
C GLN A 58 -25.70 4.15 9.39
N GLY A 59 -26.35 4.11 8.23
CA GLY A 59 -27.08 5.21 7.63
C GLY A 59 -26.35 5.94 6.51
N TYR A 60 -25.21 5.42 6.05
CA TYR A 60 -24.53 5.99 4.89
C TYR A 60 -25.15 5.52 3.57
N GLU A 61 -25.18 6.42 2.59
CA GLU A 61 -25.42 6.11 1.19
C GLU A 61 -24.08 6.02 0.47
N ILE A 62 -23.95 5.03 -0.43
CA ILE A 62 -22.73 4.83 -1.20
C ILE A 62 -23.05 5.17 -2.66
N ALA A 63 -22.50 6.29 -3.14
CA ALA A 63 -22.67 6.74 -4.51
C ALA A 63 -22.00 5.78 -5.52
N GLU A 64 -22.33 5.90 -6.80
CA GLU A 64 -21.77 5.06 -7.88
C GLU A 64 -20.24 5.15 -7.98
N ASP A 65 -19.66 6.31 -7.68
CA ASP A 65 -18.21 6.54 -7.62
C ASP A 65 -17.55 5.98 -6.33
N GLY A 66 -18.34 5.39 -5.43
CA GLY A 66 -17.91 4.86 -4.15
C GLY A 66 -17.78 5.91 -3.04
N ALA A 67 -18.17 7.16 -3.28
CA ALA A 67 -18.17 8.19 -2.24
C ALA A 67 -19.24 7.89 -1.19
N LEU A 68 -18.85 8.02 0.08
CA LEU A 68 -19.79 7.93 1.20
C LEU A 68 -20.52 9.26 1.39
N ARG A 69 -21.83 9.21 1.47
CA ARG A 69 -22.69 10.35 1.77
C ARG A 69 -23.51 10.06 3.01
N LEU A 70 -23.67 11.06 3.84
CA LEU A 70 -24.62 11.02 4.95
C LEU A 70 -25.78 11.92 4.59
N PRO A 71 -27.02 11.38 4.49
CA PRO A 71 -28.20 12.19 4.19
C PRO A 71 -28.37 13.33 5.20
N GLU A 72 -28.91 14.44 4.74
CA GLU A 72 -29.13 15.63 5.60
C GLU A 72 -30.01 15.27 6.80
N GLY A 73 -29.59 15.69 7.99
CA GLY A 73 -30.30 15.43 9.25
C GLY A 73 -30.09 14.03 9.83
N ILE A 74 -29.39 13.13 9.14
CA ILE A 74 -29.07 11.80 9.65
C ILE A 74 -27.75 11.84 10.43
N LYS A 75 -27.75 11.25 11.63
CA LYS A 75 -26.52 10.95 12.38
C LYS A 75 -26.14 9.50 12.16
N PRO A 76 -24.88 9.18 11.85
CA PRO A 76 -24.47 7.79 11.67
C PRO A 76 -24.66 7.03 12.98
N LYS A 77 -25.12 5.79 12.87
CA LYS A 77 -25.17 4.88 14.02
C LYS A 77 -23.75 4.43 14.36
N GLU A 78 -23.43 4.40 15.65
CA GLU A 78 -22.11 3.94 16.14
C GLU A 78 -21.99 2.41 16.18
N THR A 79 -23.09 1.69 15.96
CA THR A 79 -23.14 0.24 16.01
C THR A 79 -23.66 -0.35 14.70
N ILE A 80 -23.33 -1.61 14.46
CA ILE A 80 -23.85 -2.41 13.35
C ILE A 80 -24.69 -3.59 13.88
N PRO A 81 -25.63 -4.11 13.09
CA PRO A 81 -26.35 -5.35 13.42
C PRO A 81 -25.39 -6.52 13.61
N GLY A 82 -25.66 -7.38 14.60
CA GLY A 82 -24.78 -8.49 14.98
C GLY A 82 -24.55 -9.50 13.85
N GLU A 83 -25.53 -9.67 12.95
CA GLU A 83 -25.44 -10.54 11.79
C GLU A 83 -24.45 -10.04 10.73
N LEU A 84 -24.05 -8.77 10.77
CA LEU A 84 -23.01 -8.21 9.90
C LEU A 84 -21.60 -8.40 10.43
N ILE A 85 -21.43 -8.86 11.68
CA ILE A 85 -20.10 -9.14 12.21
C ILE A 85 -19.49 -10.33 11.47
N PRO A 86 -18.34 -10.16 10.76
CA PRO A 86 -17.76 -11.25 10.02
C PRO A 86 -17.08 -12.26 10.94
N TYR A 87 -17.38 -13.53 10.74
CA TYR A 87 -16.78 -14.64 11.49
C TYR A 87 -15.94 -15.53 10.56
N CYS A 88 -14.82 -16.02 11.10
CA CYS A 88 -13.95 -16.93 10.38
C CYS A 88 -14.69 -18.24 10.03
N PRO A 89 -14.73 -18.64 8.74
CA PRO A 89 -15.47 -19.83 8.32
C PRO A 89 -14.84 -21.15 8.81
N ARG A 90 -13.61 -21.11 9.35
CA ARG A 90 -12.94 -22.31 9.88
C ARG A 90 -13.08 -22.46 11.38
N CYS A 91 -12.98 -21.39 12.15
CA CYS A 91 -12.94 -21.50 13.60
C CYS A 91 -14.04 -20.70 14.32
N GLY A 92 -14.90 -19.98 13.59
CA GLY A 92 -16.00 -19.22 14.17
C GLY A 92 -15.59 -17.98 14.97
N ARG A 93 -14.31 -17.61 15.02
CA ARG A 93 -13.88 -16.37 15.69
C ARG A 93 -14.16 -15.16 14.83
N PRO A 94 -14.33 -13.97 15.42
CA PRO A 94 -14.45 -12.74 14.66
C PRO A 94 -13.27 -12.56 13.70
N MET A 95 -13.51 -11.92 12.57
CA MET A 95 -12.46 -11.51 11.65
C MET A 95 -11.94 -10.11 11.99
N SER A 96 -10.74 -9.80 11.55
CA SER A 96 -10.14 -8.47 11.53
C SER A 96 -9.76 -8.07 10.12
N MET A 97 -9.48 -6.79 9.91
CA MET A 97 -8.87 -6.33 8.66
C MET A 97 -7.50 -6.98 8.47
N ASN A 98 -7.14 -7.31 7.22
CA ASN A 98 -5.81 -7.82 6.91
C ASN A 98 -4.78 -6.68 6.88
N LEU A 99 -4.37 -6.24 8.05
CA LEU A 99 -3.40 -5.16 8.25
C LEU A 99 -2.26 -5.63 9.14
N ARG A 100 -1.04 -5.24 8.78
CA ARG A 100 0.17 -5.53 9.58
C ARG A 100 0.31 -4.55 10.74
N SER A 101 -0.58 -4.67 11.72
CA SER A 101 -0.55 -3.91 12.97
C SER A 101 0.24 -4.63 14.07
N ASP A 102 0.30 -5.95 13.98
CA ASP A 102 0.96 -6.82 14.97
C ASP A 102 1.43 -8.15 14.35
N GLY A 103 1.78 -9.11 15.20
CA GLY A 103 2.23 -10.45 14.79
C GLY A 103 1.14 -11.37 14.24
N THR A 104 -0.13 -10.95 14.20
CA THR A 104 -1.25 -11.76 13.68
C THR A 104 -1.49 -11.57 12.17
N PHE A 105 -0.71 -10.73 11.51
CA PHE A 105 -0.86 -10.47 10.08
C PHE A 105 -0.75 -11.75 9.24
N VAL A 106 -1.73 -11.97 8.37
CA VAL A 106 -1.76 -13.11 7.47
C VAL A 106 -1.14 -12.74 6.12
N GLU A 107 0.03 -13.28 5.85
CA GLU A 107 0.61 -13.30 4.50
C GLU A 107 -0.03 -14.44 3.72
N ASP A 108 -1.03 -14.11 2.94
CA ASP A 108 -1.75 -15.09 2.13
C ASP A 108 -1.01 -15.46 0.84
N ARG A 109 -1.62 -16.32 0.04
CA ARG A 109 -1.06 -16.72 -1.26
C ARG A 109 -0.86 -15.52 -2.20
N GLY A 110 -1.78 -14.54 -2.19
CA GLY A 110 -1.71 -13.35 -3.02
C GLY A 110 -0.54 -12.46 -2.64
N TRP A 111 -0.32 -12.27 -1.34
CA TRP A 111 0.82 -11.55 -0.79
C TRP A 111 2.15 -12.19 -1.22
N HIS A 112 2.30 -13.52 -1.04
CA HIS A 112 3.52 -14.24 -1.43
C HIS A 112 3.77 -14.18 -2.94
N GLN A 113 2.72 -14.25 -3.77
CA GLN A 113 2.85 -14.10 -5.22
C GLN A 113 3.31 -12.69 -5.62
N ALA A 114 2.81 -11.64 -4.94
CA ALA A 114 3.24 -10.26 -5.17
C ALA A 114 4.71 -10.06 -4.75
N ALA A 115 5.11 -10.60 -3.60
CA ALA A 115 6.49 -10.59 -3.13
C ALA A 115 7.43 -11.31 -4.12
N ALA A 116 7.02 -12.46 -4.65
CA ALA A 116 7.79 -13.21 -5.64
C ALA A 116 7.99 -12.40 -6.94
N ARG A 117 6.92 -11.78 -7.48
CA ARG A 117 7.01 -10.92 -8.67
C ARG A 117 7.93 -9.72 -8.46
N TYR A 118 7.89 -9.11 -7.26
CA TYR A 118 8.82 -8.04 -6.90
C TYR A 118 10.27 -8.54 -6.88
N GLY A 119 10.52 -9.69 -6.28
CA GLY A 119 11.83 -10.33 -6.28
C GLY A 119 12.35 -10.65 -7.70
N ASP A 120 11.49 -11.14 -8.59
CA ASP A 120 11.81 -11.40 -10.00
C ASP A 120 12.18 -10.10 -10.74
N PHE A 121 11.42 -9.03 -10.50
CA PHE A 121 11.72 -7.72 -11.07
C PHE A 121 13.10 -7.22 -10.63
N LEU A 122 13.41 -7.32 -9.33
CA LEU A 122 14.72 -6.92 -8.80
C LEU A 122 15.87 -7.76 -9.39
N ARG A 123 15.67 -9.09 -9.54
CA ARG A 123 16.66 -9.98 -10.16
C ARG A 123 16.89 -9.62 -11.63
N LYS A 124 15.82 -9.37 -12.38
CA LYS A 124 15.87 -8.96 -13.81
C LYS A 124 16.71 -7.70 -14.02
N TYR A 125 16.66 -6.75 -13.10
CA TYR A 125 17.35 -5.45 -13.22
C TYR A 125 18.63 -5.34 -12.41
N ARG A 126 19.10 -6.42 -11.81
CA ARG A 126 20.36 -6.46 -11.06
C ARG A 126 21.53 -6.00 -11.94
N GLY A 127 22.31 -5.00 -11.48
CA GLY A 127 23.45 -4.42 -12.20
C GLY A 127 23.10 -3.60 -13.47
N ARG A 128 21.80 -3.33 -13.70
CA ARG A 128 21.32 -2.47 -14.79
C ARG A 128 21.03 -1.04 -14.29
N LYS A 129 20.76 -0.11 -15.22
CA LYS A 129 20.28 1.23 -14.86
C LYS A 129 18.88 1.11 -14.24
N VAL A 130 18.74 1.53 -12.99
CA VAL A 130 17.49 1.52 -12.21
C VAL A 130 17.32 2.87 -11.53
N LEU A 131 16.12 3.41 -11.59
CA LEU A 131 15.70 4.52 -10.75
C LEU A 131 14.88 3.96 -9.58
N TYR A 132 15.35 4.13 -8.37
CA TYR A 132 14.60 3.92 -7.14
C TYR A 132 13.93 5.24 -6.77
N LEU A 133 12.66 5.39 -7.14
CA LEU A 133 11.89 6.60 -6.85
C LEU A 133 11.08 6.40 -5.57
N GLU A 134 11.39 7.19 -4.57
CA GLU A 134 10.67 7.24 -3.30
C GLU A 134 9.77 8.46 -3.23
N LEU A 135 8.50 8.23 -2.86
CA LEU A 135 7.50 9.27 -2.75
C LEU A 135 6.90 9.26 -1.32
N GLY A 136 7.26 10.25 -0.52
CA GLY A 136 6.64 10.52 0.78
C GLY A 136 6.90 9.51 1.90
N VAL A 137 7.92 8.67 1.80
CA VAL A 137 8.22 7.69 2.86
C VAL A 137 8.88 8.36 4.05
N GLY A 138 8.21 8.31 5.21
CA GLY A 138 8.73 8.85 6.47
C GLY A 138 9.64 7.89 7.23
N MET A 139 10.25 8.39 8.32
CA MET A 139 11.12 7.59 9.21
C MET A 139 10.35 6.71 10.20
N ASN A 140 9.02 6.72 10.20
CA ASN A 140 8.23 5.82 11.05
C ASN A 140 8.33 4.35 10.59
N THR A 141 8.38 4.11 9.27
CA THR A 141 8.49 2.76 8.69
C THR A 141 9.47 2.72 7.52
N PRO A 142 10.74 3.12 7.71
CA PRO A 142 11.68 3.34 6.61
C PRO A 142 12.24 2.04 6.02
N THR A 143 12.20 0.93 6.77
CA THR A 143 12.92 -0.30 6.45
C THR A 143 12.48 -0.95 5.14
N ILE A 144 11.20 -0.89 4.82
CA ILE A 144 10.63 -1.58 3.66
C ILE A 144 11.00 -0.89 2.35
N VAL A 145 10.88 0.43 2.30
CA VAL A 145 11.12 1.22 1.07
C VAL A 145 12.45 1.97 1.17
N LYS A 146 12.56 2.95 2.07
CA LYS A 146 13.68 3.88 2.16
C LYS A 146 15.03 3.18 2.32
N PHE A 147 15.20 2.38 3.37
CA PHE A 147 16.47 1.69 3.62
C PHE A 147 16.77 0.61 2.58
N SER A 148 15.76 -0.10 2.10
CA SER A 148 15.91 -1.06 1.00
C SER A 148 16.39 -0.39 -0.29
N PHE A 149 15.88 0.79 -0.63
CA PHE A 149 16.30 1.54 -1.82
C PHE A 149 17.71 2.11 -1.67
N TRP A 150 18.09 2.63 -0.49
CA TRP A 150 19.45 3.08 -0.21
C TRP A 150 20.46 1.95 -0.39
N GLN A 151 20.20 0.80 0.25
CA GLN A 151 21.06 -0.38 0.12
C GLN A 151 21.23 -0.83 -1.32
N ARG A 152 20.13 -0.94 -2.07
CA ARG A 152 20.17 -1.34 -3.49
C ARG A 152 20.87 -0.34 -4.37
N THR A 153 20.80 0.96 -4.04
CA THR A 153 21.54 2.01 -4.75
C THR A 153 23.03 1.90 -4.43
N ALA A 154 23.41 1.63 -3.19
CA ALA A 154 24.80 1.41 -2.81
C ALA A 154 25.39 0.18 -3.52
N GLU A 155 24.66 -0.92 -3.59
CA GLU A 155 25.08 -2.19 -4.21
C GLU A 155 25.17 -2.12 -5.76
N ASN A 156 24.47 -1.18 -6.40
CA ASN A 156 24.43 -1.07 -7.87
C ASN A 156 24.95 0.30 -8.34
N PRO A 157 26.17 0.39 -8.86
CA PRO A 157 26.76 1.67 -9.28
C PRO A 157 26.03 2.34 -10.48
N LYS A 158 25.11 1.63 -11.14
CA LYS A 158 24.28 2.17 -12.23
C LYS A 158 22.90 2.62 -11.77
N ALA A 159 22.57 2.44 -10.48
CA ALA A 159 21.31 2.87 -9.91
C ALA A 159 21.36 4.33 -9.49
N ILE A 160 20.20 4.98 -9.54
CA ILE A 160 19.97 6.33 -9.02
C ILE A 160 18.85 6.21 -7.98
N TYR A 161 19.01 6.86 -6.85
CA TYR A 161 17.95 7.06 -5.89
C TYR A 161 17.37 8.46 -6.02
N ALA A 162 16.06 8.57 -6.16
CA ALA A 162 15.34 9.83 -6.13
C ALA A 162 14.30 9.82 -5.00
N CYS A 163 14.23 10.91 -4.24
CA CYS A 163 13.31 11.08 -3.12
C CYS A 163 12.56 12.39 -3.27
N VAL A 164 11.23 12.33 -3.19
CA VAL A 164 10.36 13.51 -3.07
C VAL A 164 9.66 13.43 -1.72
N ASN A 165 9.92 14.40 -0.85
CA ASN A 165 9.33 14.44 0.48
C ASN A 165 9.30 15.87 1.02
N LEU A 166 8.23 16.23 1.75
CA LEU A 166 8.07 17.55 2.36
C LEU A 166 9.09 17.85 3.46
N LYS A 167 9.52 16.83 4.23
CA LYS A 167 10.35 17.00 5.43
C LYS A 167 11.61 16.15 5.43
N GLU A 168 11.57 14.97 4.82
CA GLU A 168 12.59 13.93 4.95
C GLU A 168 13.20 13.54 3.60
N ALA A 169 13.46 14.53 2.72
CA ALA A 169 14.13 14.34 1.44
C ALA A 169 15.66 14.33 1.62
N TRP A 170 16.20 13.21 2.09
CA TRP A 170 17.63 13.01 2.30
C TRP A 170 18.02 11.54 2.11
N ALA A 171 19.31 11.28 1.98
CA ALA A 171 19.88 9.94 1.89
C ALA A 171 21.30 9.88 2.48
N PRO A 172 21.85 8.68 2.74
CA PRO A 172 23.19 8.49 3.25
C PRO A 172 24.27 9.01 2.29
N LYS A 173 25.43 9.40 2.86
CA LYS A 173 26.56 9.92 2.09
C LYS A 173 27.14 8.92 1.09
N GLU A 174 26.98 7.63 1.35
CA GLU A 174 27.48 6.51 0.53
C GLU A 174 26.85 6.46 -0.88
N ILE A 175 25.75 7.16 -1.09
CA ILE A 175 25.05 7.23 -2.39
C ILE A 175 24.88 8.67 -2.90
N ALA A 176 25.59 9.64 -2.31
CA ALA A 176 25.43 11.07 -2.60
C ALA A 176 25.72 11.45 -4.06
N ASP A 177 26.60 10.70 -4.74
CA ASP A 177 26.92 10.86 -6.17
C ASP A 177 25.81 10.41 -7.13
N ARG A 178 24.82 9.69 -6.62
CA ARG A 178 23.70 9.09 -7.36
C ARG A 178 22.35 9.39 -6.71
N LEU A 179 22.21 10.61 -6.20
CA LEU A 179 21.12 11.08 -5.38
C LEU A 179 20.38 12.25 -6.04
N ILE A 180 19.06 12.20 -6.05
CA ILE A 180 18.17 13.32 -6.37
C ILE A 180 17.19 13.48 -5.22
N CYS A 181 17.37 14.50 -4.37
CA CYS A 181 16.42 14.82 -3.30
C CYS A 181 15.67 16.11 -3.61
N ILE A 182 14.36 16.05 -3.55
CA ILE A 182 13.48 17.19 -3.80
C ILE A 182 12.59 17.38 -2.56
N HIS A 183 12.79 18.53 -1.89
CA HIS A 183 11.90 18.97 -0.83
C HIS A 183 10.67 19.64 -1.45
N GLY A 184 9.49 19.03 -1.31
CA GLY A 184 8.26 19.58 -1.88
C GLY A 184 7.08 18.63 -1.78
N ASP A 185 5.92 19.16 -2.13
CA ASP A 185 4.71 18.36 -2.31
C ASP A 185 4.85 17.44 -3.52
N ILE A 186 4.46 16.18 -3.36
CA ILE A 186 4.62 15.16 -4.41
C ILE A 186 3.84 15.54 -5.68
N LEU A 187 2.61 16.04 -5.51
CA LEU A 187 1.75 16.38 -6.64
C LEU A 187 2.32 17.56 -7.42
N GLU A 188 2.80 18.60 -6.72
CA GLU A 188 3.42 19.78 -7.34
C GLU A 188 4.69 19.39 -8.11
N VAL A 189 5.57 18.59 -7.50
CA VAL A 189 6.82 18.13 -8.13
C VAL A 189 6.56 17.28 -9.38
N LEU A 190 5.61 16.36 -9.31
CA LEU A 190 5.28 15.50 -10.46
C LEU A 190 4.60 16.29 -11.58
N ASN A 191 3.74 17.26 -11.27
CA ASN A 191 3.10 18.12 -12.26
C ASN A 191 4.10 19.04 -12.98
N ALA A 192 5.03 19.66 -12.24
CA ALA A 192 6.09 20.48 -12.83
C ALA A 192 6.98 19.67 -13.80
N GLY A 193 7.25 18.40 -13.49
CA GLY A 193 8.00 17.50 -14.37
C GLY A 193 7.24 17.05 -15.63
N SER A 194 5.91 17.14 -15.64
CA SER A 194 5.08 16.76 -16.78
C SER A 194 4.88 17.90 -17.79
N GLN A 195 4.98 19.16 -17.35
CA GLN A 195 4.79 20.35 -18.19
C GLN A 195 6.03 20.68 -19.08
N ASN A 196 7.16 20.06 -18.81
CA ASN A 196 8.43 20.25 -19.53
C ASN A 196 8.71 19.16 -20.60
N ARG A 197 7.67 18.54 -21.15
CA ARG A 197 7.81 17.54 -22.23
C ARG A 197 7.19 18.00 -23.53
#